data_8f568d6639c199fc6b82ed5dcd532676
#
_entry.id   8f568d6639c199fc6b82ed5dcd532676
#
_cell.length_a   1.000
_cell.length_b   1.000
_cell.length_c   1.000
_cell.angle_alpha   90.00
_cell.angle_beta   90.00
_cell.angle_gamma   90.00
#
_symmetry.space_group_name_H-M   'P 1'
#
loop_
_entity.id
_entity.type
_entity.pdbx_description
1 polymer ?
#
loop_
_entity_poly.entity_id
_entity_poly.type
_entity_poly.pdbx_seq_one_letter_code
_entity_poly.pdbx_strand_id
1 'polypeptide(L)'
;MHLLDYLKIETTELSKEKVILTMKVEDFHKQPYGILHGGMNGILIETACSLGANEQLAKDSYAVGVDLQINHLKSVAGGIVTVIATADRVGQAIQVWEGRIINNTGELTAVGRCTLMNQTIKK
;
A
#
# COMPACT_ATOMS: atom_id res chain seq x y z
N MET A 1 17.23 8.28 4.12
CA MET A 1 15.89 8.61 3.55
C MET A 1 15.33 7.39 2.85
N HIS A 2 14.10 7.04 3.15
CA HIS A 2 13.44 5.85 2.61
C HIS A 2 12.59 6.21 1.39
N LEU A 3 12.14 5.18 0.65
CA LEU A 3 11.31 5.35 -0.53
C LEU A 3 10.06 6.21 -0.24
N LEU A 4 9.39 5.99 0.88
CA LEU A 4 8.20 6.76 1.24
C LEU A 4 8.51 8.26 1.38
N ASP A 5 9.66 8.60 1.92
CA ASP A 5 10.08 10.00 2.07
C ASP A 5 10.31 10.64 0.70
N TYR A 6 11.00 9.92 -0.21
CA TYR A 6 11.26 10.40 -1.57
C TYR A 6 9.97 10.61 -2.35
N LEU A 7 9.01 9.72 -2.17
CA LEU A 7 7.74 9.79 -2.89
C LEU A 7 6.70 10.64 -2.17
N LYS A 8 7.05 11.17 -1.00
CA LYS A 8 6.17 12.03 -0.19
C LYS A 8 4.86 11.33 0.17
N ILE A 9 4.98 10.07 0.57
CA ILE A 9 3.85 9.28 1.06
C ILE A 9 3.82 9.39 2.58
N GLU A 10 2.66 9.72 3.13
CA GLU A 10 2.49 9.90 4.57
C GLU A 10 1.64 8.78 5.15
N THR A 11 2.03 8.30 6.34
CA THR A 11 1.25 7.33 7.10
C THR A 11 0.33 8.10 8.03
N THR A 12 -0.99 7.99 7.83
CA THR A 12 -1.98 8.67 8.66
C THR A 12 -2.59 7.76 9.72
N GLU A 13 -2.58 6.47 9.50
CA GLU A 13 -3.00 5.48 10.50
C GLU A 13 -2.19 4.21 10.32
N LEU A 14 -1.70 3.65 11.43
CA LEU A 14 -0.97 2.38 11.43
C LEU A 14 -1.41 1.61 12.67
N SER A 15 -2.21 0.58 12.47
CA SER A 15 -2.71 -0.28 13.53
C SER A 15 -2.80 -1.71 13.03
N LYS A 16 -3.13 -2.64 13.93
CA LYS A 16 -3.35 -4.04 13.54
C LYS A 16 -4.60 -4.21 12.69
N GLU A 17 -5.56 -3.31 12.82
CA GLU A 17 -6.84 -3.39 12.10
C GLU A 17 -6.73 -2.84 10.69
N LYS A 18 -5.99 -1.75 10.51
CA LYS A 18 -5.86 -1.15 9.18
C LYS A 18 -4.69 -0.19 9.12
N VAL A 19 -4.27 0.07 7.88
CA VAL A 19 -3.24 1.07 7.58
C VAL A 19 -3.82 2.05 6.57
N ILE A 20 -3.60 3.34 6.80
CA ILE A 20 -4.00 4.39 5.87
C ILE A 20 -2.78 5.21 5.53
N LEU A 21 -2.49 5.30 4.22
CA LEU A 21 -1.44 6.17 3.68
C LEU A 21 -2.08 7.19 2.76
N THR A 22 -1.51 8.38 2.72
CA THR A 22 -1.97 9.44 1.81
C THR A 22 -0.80 9.97 0.99
N MET A 23 -1.10 10.45 -0.21
CA MET A 23 -0.11 11.03 -1.09
C MET A 23 -0.76 12.13 -1.92
N LYS A 24 -0.17 13.34 -1.89
CA LYS A 24 -0.55 14.38 -2.84
C LYS A 24 0.10 14.05 -4.18
N VAL A 25 -0.69 13.98 -5.24
CA VAL A 25 -0.19 13.63 -6.57
C VAL A 25 0.60 14.81 -7.14
N GLU A 26 1.90 14.61 -7.31
CA GLU A 26 2.83 15.59 -7.89
C GLU A 26 3.23 15.14 -9.29
N ASP A 27 3.88 16.02 -10.04
CA ASP A 27 4.28 15.71 -11.42
C ASP A 27 5.21 14.49 -11.48
N PHE A 28 6.09 14.32 -10.49
CA PHE A 28 7.01 13.17 -10.47
C PHE A 28 6.33 11.83 -10.18
N HIS A 29 5.05 11.83 -9.80
CA HIS A 29 4.27 10.60 -9.65
C HIS A 29 3.57 10.20 -10.94
N LYS A 30 3.65 11.04 -11.98
CA LYS A 30 2.83 10.87 -13.19
C LYS A 30 3.61 10.23 -14.32
N GLN A 31 2.87 9.59 -15.20
CA GLN A 31 3.37 9.18 -16.50
C GLN A 31 3.26 10.37 -17.49
N PRO A 32 3.86 10.26 -18.71
CA PRO A 32 3.88 11.40 -19.64
C PRO A 32 2.53 11.98 -20.05
N TYR A 33 1.46 11.22 -19.88
CA TYR A 33 0.10 11.67 -20.25
C TYR A 33 -0.56 12.53 -19.17
N GLY A 34 0.15 12.87 -18.09
CA GLY A 34 -0.37 13.76 -17.05
C GLY A 34 -1.26 13.08 -16.01
N ILE A 35 -1.30 11.77 -15.99
CA ILE A 35 -2.05 11.01 -14.98
C ILE A 35 -1.10 10.18 -14.12
N LEU A 36 -1.55 9.85 -12.92
CA LEU A 36 -0.79 9.06 -11.97
C LEU A 36 -0.29 7.77 -12.63
N HIS A 37 1.01 7.50 -12.48
CA HIS A 37 1.60 6.26 -12.98
C HIS A 37 0.99 5.08 -12.23
N GLY A 38 0.57 4.05 -12.98
CA GLY A 38 -0.05 2.86 -12.37
C GLY A 38 0.85 2.15 -11.36
N GLY A 39 2.17 2.20 -11.56
CA GLY A 39 3.12 1.66 -10.60
C GLY A 39 3.03 2.31 -9.22
N MET A 40 2.57 3.57 -9.14
CA MET A 40 2.37 4.23 -7.84
C MET A 40 1.23 3.56 -7.07
N ASN A 41 0.17 3.12 -7.74
CA ASN A 41 -0.89 2.36 -7.08
C ASN A 41 -0.32 1.07 -6.46
N GLY A 42 0.58 0.41 -7.18
CA GLY A 42 1.26 -0.78 -6.67
C GLY A 42 2.10 -0.49 -5.44
N ILE A 43 2.88 0.58 -5.48
CA ILE A 43 3.71 1.00 -4.32
C ILE A 43 2.83 1.31 -3.12
N LEU A 44 1.76 2.07 -3.31
CA LEU A 44 0.85 2.45 -2.22
C LEU A 44 0.20 1.23 -1.59
N ILE A 45 -0.34 0.34 -2.40
CA ILE A 45 -1.04 -0.85 -1.90
C ILE A 45 -0.07 -1.82 -1.25
N GLU A 46 1.05 -2.14 -1.90
CA GLU A 46 2.02 -3.07 -1.32
C GLU A 46 2.61 -2.51 -0.02
N THR A 47 2.93 -1.24 0.02
CA THR A 47 3.48 -0.61 1.23
C THR A 47 2.49 -0.64 2.38
N ALA A 48 1.23 -0.27 2.12
CA ALA A 48 0.20 -0.28 3.16
C ALA A 48 -0.05 -1.70 3.68
N CYS A 49 -0.15 -2.67 2.79
CA CYS A 49 -0.33 -4.07 3.16
C CYS A 49 0.87 -4.59 3.97
N SER A 50 2.08 -4.26 3.54
CA SER A 50 3.30 -4.68 4.23
C SER A 50 3.40 -4.08 5.63
N LEU A 51 3.06 -2.81 5.78
CA LEU A 51 3.05 -2.17 7.11
C LEU A 51 2.04 -2.86 8.04
N GLY A 52 0.85 -3.14 7.54
CA GLY A 52 -0.18 -3.83 8.32
C GLY A 52 0.23 -5.25 8.70
N ALA A 53 0.80 -5.97 7.76
CA ALA A 53 1.27 -7.33 7.99
C ALA A 53 2.36 -7.38 9.05
N ASN A 54 3.28 -6.41 9.03
CA ASN A 54 4.37 -6.34 10.00
C ASN A 54 3.87 -5.96 11.40
N GLU A 55 2.76 -5.22 11.50
CA GLU A 55 2.14 -4.91 12.81
C GLU A 55 1.58 -6.16 13.50
N GLN A 56 1.32 -7.23 12.75
CA GLN A 56 0.82 -8.50 13.31
C GLN A 56 1.93 -9.33 13.95
N LEU A 57 3.19 -9.05 13.64
CA LEU A 57 4.30 -9.93 13.94
C LEU A 57 5.11 -9.49 15.16
N ALA A 58 5.78 -10.44 15.79
CA ALA A 58 6.72 -10.18 16.86
C ALA A 58 7.97 -9.49 16.32
N LYS A 59 8.78 -8.90 17.20
CA LYS A 59 9.95 -8.10 16.84
C LYS A 59 11.03 -8.88 16.09
N ASP A 60 11.06 -10.21 16.23
CA ASP A 60 12.03 -11.06 15.55
C ASP A 60 11.52 -11.54 14.19
N SER A 61 10.40 -11.03 13.75
CA SER A 61 9.75 -11.48 12.51
C SER A 61 9.42 -10.29 11.63
N TYR A 62 9.32 -10.56 10.34
CA TYR A 62 8.91 -9.57 9.35
C TYR A 62 8.16 -10.27 8.22
N ALA A 63 7.35 -9.51 7.50
CA ALA A 63 6.59 -10.03 6.37
C ALA A 63 7.16 -9.45 5.07
N VAL A 64 7.28 -10.30 4.05
CA VAL A 64 7.71 -9.88 2.72
C VAL A 64 6.62 -10.17 1.70
N GLY A 65 6.39 -9.24 0.79
CA GLY A 65 5.43 -9.45 -0.29
C GLY A 65 5.92 -10.49 -1.28
N VAL A 66 5.06 -11.45 -1.61
CA VAL A 66 5.38 -12.50 -2.58
C VAL A 66 4.46 -12.47 -3.79
N ASP A 67 3.34 -11.78 -3.70
CA ASP A 67 2.42 -11.62 -4.83
C ASP A 67 1.64 -10.32 -4.65
N LEU A 68 1.55 -9.56 -5.72
CA LEU A 68 0.83 -8.29 -5.73
C LEU A 68 -0.02 -8.22 -7.00
N GLN A 69 -1.32 -8.02 -6.82
CA GLN A 69 -2.26 -7.87 -7.92
C GLN A 69 -2.96 -6.51 -7.77
N ILE A 70 -2.96 -5.75 -8.85
CA ILE A 70 -3.56 -4.41 -8.87
C ILE A 70 -4.52 -4.32 -10.04
N ASN A 71 -5.69 -3.75 -9.77
CA ASN A 71 -6.62 -3.33 -10.81
C ASN A 71 -6.73 -1.81 -10.77
N HIS A 72 -6.38 -1.16 -11.87
CA HIS A 72 -6.51 0.28 -12.03
C HIS A 72 -7.91 0.55 -12.57
N LEU A 73 -8.71 1.31 -11.83
CA LEU A 73 -10.12 1.49 -12.13
C LEU A 73 -10.45 2.88 -12.67
N LYS A 74 -9.67 3.89 -12.26
CA LYS A 74 -9.94 5.28 -12.64
C LYS A 74 -8.64 6.07 -12.65
N SER A 75 -8.46 6.91 -13.67
CA SER A 75 -7.30 7.79 -13.79
C SER A 75 -7.34 8.91 -12.73
N VAL A 76 -6.16 9.31 -12.26
CA VAL A 76 -6.01 10.42 -11.31
C VAL A 76 -5.02 11.41 -11.92
N ALA A 77 -5.46 12.66 -12.07
CA ALA A 77 -4.61 13.72 -12.64
C ALA A 77 -4.02 14.64 -11.58
N GLY A 78 -4.54 14.63 -10.36
CA GLY A 78 -4.06 15.48 -9.27
C GLY A 78 -4.82 15.22 -7.99
N GLY A 79 -4.62 16.07 -7.00
CA GLY A 79 -5.27 15.95 -5.71
C GLY A 79 -4.57 14.94 -4.80
N ILE A 80 -5.30 14.46 -3.81
CA ILE A 80 -4.78 13.51 -2.82
C ILE A 80 -5.40 12.14 -3.06
N VAL A 81 -4.57 11.11 -3.07
CA VAL A 81 -5.02 9.73 -3.05
C VAL A 81 -4.77 9.14 -1.67
N THR A 82 -5.69 8.29 -1.23
CA THR A 82 -5.64 7.63 0.07
C THR A 82 -5.77 6.14 -0.15
N VAL A 83 -4.80 5.37 0.37
CA VAL A 83 -4.89 3.92 0.36
C VAL A 83 -5.31 3.43 1.74
N ILE A 84 -6.24 2.50 1.78
CA ILE A 84 -6.71 1.86 3.01
C ILE A 84 -6.46 0.37 2.85
N ALA A 85 -5.64 -0.20 3.73
CA ALA A 85 -5.30 -1.62 3.69
C ALA A 85 -5.88 -2.34 4.90
N THR A 86 -6.48 -3.49 4.67
CA THR A 86 -7.05 -4.36 5.70
C THR A 86 -6.70 -5.80 5.41
N ALA A 87 -6.63 -6.62 6.46
CA ALA A 87 -6.29 -8.04 6.29
C ALA A 87 -7.50 -8.84 5.88
N ASP A 88 -7.33 -9.71 4.89
CA ASP A 88 -8.29 -10.77 4.58
C ASP A 88 -7.97 -12.00 5.44
N ARG A 89 -6.68 -12.27 5.66
CA ARG A 89 -6.23 -13.39 6.48
C ARG A 89 -4.87 -13.09 7.10
N VAL A 90 -4.75 -13.33 8.39
CA VAL A 90 -3.48 -13.30 9.09
C VAL A 90 -3.17 -14.73 9.52
N GLY A 91 -2.44 -15.45 8.67
CA GLY A 91 -2.04 -16.82 8.95
C GLY A 91 -0.66 -16.87 9.60
N GLN A 92 -0.28 -18.06 10.04
CA GLN A 92 1.01 -18.26 10.69
C GLN A 92 2.17 -18.12 9.70
N ALA A 93 2.02 -18.67 8.50
CA ALA A 93 3.07 -18.61 7.46
C ALA A 93 2.81 -17.49 6.45
N ILE A 94 1.55 -17.26 6.10
CA ILE A 94 1.15 -16.35 5.03
C ILE A 94 0.06 -15.43 5.53
N GLN A 95 0.13 -14.17 5.07
CA GLN A 95 -0.92 -13.18 5.27
C GLN A 95 -1.42 -12.73 3.91
N VAL A 96 -2.72 -12.44 3.81
CA VAL A 96 -3.33 -11.87 2.62
C VAL A 96 -3.99 -10.56 3.04
N TRP A 97 -3.60 -9.50 2.40
CA TRP A 97 -4.10 -8.14 2.66
C TRP A 97 -4.66 -7.56 1.38
N GLU A 98 -5.62 -6.67 1.51
CA GLU A 98 -6.13 -5.92 0.38
C GLU A 98 -6.01 -4.42 0.64
N GLY A 99 -5.86 -3.67 -0.45
CA GLY A 99 -5.80 -2.23 -0.42
C GLY A 99 -6.80 -1.62 -1.39
N ARG A 100 -7.37 -0.52 -0.99
CA ARG A 100 -8.31 0.26 -1.80
C ARG A 100 -7.79 1.69 -1.84
N ILE A 101 -7.72 2.26 -3.04
CA ILE A 101 -7.27 3.64 -3.21
C ILE A 101 -8.46 4.48 -3.65
N ILE A 102 -8.67 5.59 -2.95
CA ILE A 102 -9.71 6.56 -3.28
C ILE A 102 -9.07 7.91 -3.60
N ASN A 103 -9.72 8.69 -4.45
CA ASN A 103 -9.31 10.06 -4.76
C ASN A 103 -9.93 11.04 -3.76
N ASN A 104 -9.72 12.37 -3.94
CA ASN A 104 -10.24 13.35 -2.98
C ASN A 104 -11.75 13.51 -3.01
N THR A 105 -12.45 12.96 -3.98
CA THR A 105 -13.92 12.97 -3.99
C THR A 105 -14.50 11.65 -3.48
N GLY A 106 -13.64 10.74 -3.00
CA GLY A 106 -14.06 9.46 -2.44
C GLY A 106 -14.32 8.38 -3.46
N GLU A 107 -13.96 8.60 -4.73
CA GLU A 107 -14.14 7.58 -5.76
C GLU A 107 -13.02 6.55 -5.70
N LEU A 108 -13.37 5.28 -5.91
CA LEU A 108 -12.41 4.18 -5.93
C LEU A 108 -11.59 4.24 -7.22
N THR A 109 -10.27 4.40 -7.10
CA THR A 109 -9.39 4.55 -8.25
C THR A 109 -8.55 3.31 -8.52
N ALA A 110 -8.29 2.48 -7.52
CA ALA A 110 -7.58 1.23 -7.66
C ALA A 110 -7.92 0.30 -6.51
N VAL A 111 -7.81 -0.99 -6.77
CA VAL A 111 -7.90 -2.03 -5.73
C VAL A 111 -6.78 -3.01 -5.95
N GLY A 112 -6.36 -3.67 -4.89
CA GLY A 112 -5.34 -4.69 -5.03
C GLY A 112 -5.31 -5.62 -3.86
N ARG A 113 -4.56 -6.71 -4.04
CA ARG A 113 -4.35 -7.72 -3.03
C ARG A 113 -2.87 -8.06 -2.97
N CYS A 114 -2.35 -8.16 -1.77
CA CYS A 114 -0.97 -8.54 -1.55
C CYS A 114 -0.93 -9.77 -0.66
N THR A 115 -0.21 -10.79 -1.13
CA THR A 115 0.11 -11.96 -0.31
C THR A 115 1.52 -11.76 0.22
N LEU A 116 1.70 -11.97 1.53
CA LEU A 116 2.99 -11.78 2.18
C LEU A 116 3.36 -13.06 2.93
N MET A 117 4.65 -13.32 3.00
CA MET A 117 5.19 -14.47 3.71
C MET A 117 5.88 -13.98 4.99
N ASN A 118 5.53 -14.59 6.12
CA ASN A 118 6.15 -14.28 7.40
C ASN A 118 7.52 -14.94 7.48
N GLN A 119 8.54 -14.18 7.89
CA GLN A 119 9.90 -14.64 8.02
C GLN A 119 10.39 -14.37 9.44
N THR A 120 11.22 -15.24 9.95
CA THR A 120 11.88 -15.04 11.24
C THR A 120 13.32 -14.59 11.00
N ILE A 121 13.76 -13.57 11.73
CA ILE A 121 15.15 -13.12 11.65
C ILE A 121 16.03 -14.19 12.30
N LYS A 122 16.95 -14.74 11.52
CA LYS A 122 17.92 -15.70 12.04
C LYS A 122 19.10 -14.95 12.66
N LYS A 123 19.49 -15.40 13.81
CA LYS A 123 20.71 -14.89 14.48
C LYS A 123 21.88 -15.81 14.23
#